data_0a80e2395510625fa8855115f8193d7f
#
_entry.id   0a80e2395510625fa8855115f8193d7f
#
_cell.length_a   1.000
_cell.length_b   1.000
_cell.length_c   1.000
_cell.angle_alpha   90.00
_cell.angle_beta   90.00
_cell.angle_gamma   90.00
#
_symmetry.space_group_name_H-M   'P 1'
#
loop_
_entity.id
_entity.type
_entity.pdbx_description
1 polymer ?
#
loop_
_entity_poly.entity_id
_entity_poly.type
_entity_poly.pdbx_seq_one_letter_code
_entity_poly.pdbx_strand_id
1 'polypeptide(L)'
;FAPQIIKNCMISIDGLAVEFGGTALFSDISFVINEKDRIALMGKNGAGKSTLLKILAGARQPTRGKVSAPKDCVVAYLPQHLMTEDGRTVFGETAQAFSHLHEMEAQIEKLNKELETRTDYESDSYMALIEEVSSLSEKFYSIDATNYEEDVEKALLGLGFTRGDFQRQTSDFSGGWRMRIELAKLLLQKPDVLLLDEPTNHLDIESIQWLEDFLINNGKAVIVISHDRKFVDNITT
;
A
#
# COMPACT_ATOMS: atom_id res chain seq x y z
N PHE A 1 1.07 9.80 -28.80
CA PHE A 1 0.17 10.04 -27.66
C PHE A 1 -0.66 8.79 -27.47
N ALA A 2 -0.18 7.84 -26.66
CA ALA A 2 -1.03 6.76 -26.16
C ALA A 2 -2.01 7.39 -25.16
N PRO A 3 -3.32 7.05 -25.21
CA PRO A 3 -4.24 7.52 -24.21
C PRO A 3 -3.79 6.94 -22.85
N GLN A 4 -3.51 7.81 -21.88
CA GLN A 4 -3.40 7.38 -20.50
C GLN A 4 -4.73 6.71 -20.16
N ILE A 5 -4.70 5.40 -19.95
CA ILE A 5 -5.84 4.67 -19.41
C ILE A 5 -5.99 5.22 -17.99
N ILE A 6 -6.99 6.07 -17.80
CA ILE A 6 -7.35 6.57 -16.48
C ILE A 6 -7.84 5.35 -15.70
N LYS A 7 -6.97 4.85 -14.83
CA LYS A 7 -7.27 3.72 -13.94
C LYS A 7 -8.25 4.23 -12.89
N ASN A 8 -9.54 4.01 -13.11
CA ASN A 8 -10.58 4.44 -12.19
C ASN A 8 -10.79 3.35 -11.13
N CYS A 9 -10.13 3.48 -9.98
CA CYS A 9 -10.32 2.57 -8.84
C CYS A 9 -11.50 3.06 -8.00
N MET A 10 -12.69 2.52 -8.26
CA MET A 10 -13.91 2.74 -7.49
C MET A 10 -14.25 1.44 -6.75
N ILE A 11 -14.39 1.50 -5.43
CA ILE A 11 -14.79 0.36 -4.60
C ILE A 11 -16.23 0.55 -4.16
N SER A 12 -17.10 -0.41 -4.49
CA SER A 12 -18.50 -0.43 -4.06
C SER A 12 -18.67 -1.40 -2.89
N ILE A 13 -19.27 -0.91 -1.84
CA ILE A 13 -19.65 -1.64 -0.65
C ILE A 13 -21.17 -1.75 -0.63
N ASP A 14 -21.73 -2.96 -0.52
CA ASP A 14 -23.14 -3.22 -0.65
C ASP A 14 -23.63 -4.17 0.46
N GLY A 15 -24.50 -3.65 1.34
CA GLY A 15 -25.19 -4.38 2.38
C GLY A 15 -24.31 -5.13 3.36
N LEU A 16 -23.09 -4.61 3.70
CA LEU A 16 -22.19 -5.30 4.59
C LEU A 16 -22.77 -5.46 6.00
N ALA A 17 -22.69 -6.67 6.51
CA ALA A 17 -23.00 -7.01 7.89
C ALA A 17 -21.96 -7.96 8.48
N VAL A 18 -21.68 -7.77 9.76
CA VAL A 18 -20.82 -8.66 10.55
C VAL A 18 -21.51 -9.03 11.83
N GLU A 19 -21.58 -10.34 12.10
CA GLU A 19 -22.17 -10.91 13.30
C GLU A 19 -21.16 -11.79 14.03
N PHE A 20 -21.18 -11.74 15.36
CA PHE A 20 -20.40 -12.60 16.25
C PHE A 20 -21.34 -13.25 17.27
N GLY A 21 -21.38 -14.58 17.27
CA GLY A 21 -22.20 -15.31 18.24
C GLY A 21 -23.66 -14.89 18.26
N GLY A 22 -24.24 -14.54 17.11
CA GLY A 22 -25.62 -14.09 16.97
C GLY A 22 -25.85 -12.61 17.30
N THR A 23 -24.82 -11.85 17.64
CA THR A 23 -24.92 -10.40 17.86
C THR A 23 -24.31 -9.65 16.68
N ALA A 24 -25.10 -8.75 16.09
CA ALA A 24 -24.61 -7.91 15.00
C ALA A 24 -23.61 -6.86 15.54
N LEU A 25 -22.41 -6.83 14.98
CA LEU A 25 -21.44 -5.77 15.23
C LEU A 25 -21.84 -4.51 14.44
N PHE A 26 -22.21 -4.71 13.19
CA PHE A 26 -22.84 -3.72 12.31
C PHE A 26 -23.66 -4.44 11.22
N SER A 27 -24.62 -3.75 10.65
CA SER A 27 -25.47 -4.29 9.59
C SER A 27 -25.82 -3.21 8.56
N ASP A 28 -26.04 -3.68 7.33
CA ASP A 28 -26.54 -2.87 6.21
C ASP A 28 -25.70 -1.63 5.88
N ILE A 29 -24.36 -1.80 5.89
CA ILE A 29 -23.44 -0.74 5.51
C ILE A 29 -23.26 -0.76 3.99
N SER A 30 -23.64 0.36 3.33
CA SER A 30 -23.49 0.55 1.89
C SER A 30 -22.92 1.93 1.59
N PHE A 31 -21.84 1.99 0.82
CA PHE A 31 -21.23 3.23 0.33
C PHE A 31 -20.26 2.93 -0.82
N VAL A 32 -19.77 3.99 -1.45
CA VAL A 32 -18.79 3.90 -2.53
C VAL A 32 -17.55 4.69 -2.12
N ILE A 33 -16.38 4.15 -2.46
CA ILE A 33 -15.08 4.83 -2.33
C ILE A 33 -14.63 5.21 -3.73
N ASN A 34 -14.48 6.50 -3.99
CA ASN A 34 -13.96 7.03 -5.23
C ASN A 34 -12.45 7.28 -5.13
N GLU A 35 -11.80 7.49 -6.27
CA GLU A 35 -10.34 7.55 -6.42
C GLU A 35 -9.63 8.56 -5.50
N LYS A 36 -10.30 9.66 -5.12
CA LYS A 36 -9.71 10.74 -4.32
C LYS A 36 -10.40 10.96 -2.97
N ASP A 37 -11.30 10.06 -2.61
CA ASP A 37 -12.05 10.21 -1.36
C ASP A 37 -11.14 10.11 -0.15
N ARG A 38 -11.40 10.98 0.84
CA ARG A 38 -10.72 11.00 2.12
C ARG A 38 -11.74 10.84 3.22
N ILE A 39 -11.82 9.62 3.75
CA ILE A 39 -12.90 9.18 4.63
C ILE A 39 -12.33 8.88 6.01
N ALA A 40 -12.90 9.49 7.05
CA ALA A 40 -12.65 9.11 8.42
C ALA A 40 -13.76 8.19 8.95
N LEU A 41 -13.38 7.05 9.49
CA LEU A 41 -14.30 6.16 10.19
C LEU A 41 -14.32 6.54 11.67
N MET A 42 -15.40 7.14 12.10
CA MET A 42 -15.59 7.59 13.48
C MET A 42 -16.61 6.71 14.22
N GLY A 43 -16.46 6.58 15.52
CA GLY A 43 -17.37 5.81 16.36
C GLY A 43 -16.72 5.29 17.63
N LYS A 44 -17.53 4.72 18.53
CA LYS A 44 -17.08 4.15 19.81
C LYS A 44 -16.07 3.01 19.59
N ASN A 45 -15.22 2.75 20.60
CA ASN A 45 -14.38 1.57 20.60
C ASN A 45 -15.26 0.31 20.59
N GLY A 46 -14.84 -0.69 19.80
CA GLY A 46 -15.65 -1.91 19.61
C GLY A 46 -16.78 -1.80 18.59
N ALA A 47 -17.02 -0.63 17.96
CA ALA A 47 -18.06 -0.48 16.94
C ALA A 47 -17.77 -1.19 15.60
N GLY A 48 -16.64 -1.87 15.47
CA GLY A 48 -16.30 -2.62 14.27
C GLY A 48 -15.50 -1.86 13.22
N LYS A 49 -14.96 -0.68 13.53
CA LYS A 49 -14.18 0.14 12.58
C LYS A 49 -13.01 -0.65 11.95
N SER A 50 -12.12 -1.22 12.77
CA SER A 50 -11.00 -2.06 12.29
C SER A 50 -11.47 -3.33 11.57
N THR A 51 -12.62 -3.86 11.94
CA THR A 51 -13.24 -4.99 11.24
C THR A 51 -13.66 -4.60 9.83
N LEU A 52 -14.25 -3.42 9.67
CA LEU A 52 -14.61 -2.88 8.36
C LEU A 52 -13.36 -2.68 7.48
N LEU A 53 -12.28 -2.07 8.02
CA LEU A 53 -11.03 -1.94 7.25
C LEU A 53 -10.46 -3.29 6.82
N LYS A 54 -10.49 -4.32 7.69
CA LYS A 54 -10.05 -5.68 7.35
C LYS A 54 -10.88 -6.31 6.22
N ILE A 55 -12.18 -6.02 6.16
CA ILE A 55 -13.06 -6.49 5.09
C ILE A 55 -12.72 -5.77 3.79
N LEU A 56 -12.54 -4.45 3.82
CA LEU A 56 -12.15 -3.66 2.65
C LEU A 56 -10.79 -4.10 2.10
N ALA A 57 -9.86 -4.47 2.97
CA ALA A 57 -8.55 -5.01 2.62
C ALA A 57 -8.59 -6.47 2.12
N GLY A 58 -9.76 -7.14 2.14
CA GLY A 58 -9.87 -8.56 1.81
C GLY A 58 -9.29 -9.52 2.86
N ALA A 59 -8.80 -9.00 4.00
CA ALA A 59 -8.23 -9.80 5.08
C ALA A 59 -9.29 -10.52 5.93
N ARG A 60 -10.57 -10.18 5.74
CA ARG A 60 -11.70 -10.80 6.41
C ARG A 60 -12.92 -10.82 5.51
N GLN A 61 -13.71 -11.90 5.59
CA GLN A 61 -14.99 -11.98 4.92
C GLN A 61 -16.12 -11.39 5.79
N PRO A 62 -17.08 -10.65 5.22
CA PRO A 62 -18.27 -10.22 5.93
C PRO A 62 -19.21 -11.41 6.17
N THR A 63 -20.15 -11.28 7.11
CA THR A 63 -21.24 -12.28 7.30
C THR A 63 -22.26 -12.19 6.17
N ARG A 64 -22.58 -10.96 5.73
CA ARG A 64 -23.47 -10.68 4.59
C ARG A 64 -22.95 -9.46 3.82
N GLY A 65 -23.43 -9.30 2.59
CA GLY A 65 -23.01 -8.22 1.71
C GLY A 65 -21.74 -8.55 0.94
N LYS A 66 -21.28 -7.59 0.16
CA LYS A 66 -20.08 -7.76 -0.67
C LYS A 66 -19.30 -6.45 -0.83
N VAL A 67 -18.00 -6.61 -1.09
CA VAL A 67 -17.12 -5.54 -1.56
C VAL A 67 -16.76 -5.85 -3.01
N SER A 68 -16.94 -4.89 -3.90
CA SER A 68 -16.62 -5.03 -5.32
C SER A 68 -15.59 -3.96 -5.70
N ALA A 69 -14.44 -4.40 -6.18
CA ALA A 69 -13.36 -3.54 -6.66
C ALA A 69 -12.87 -4.02 -8.04
N PRO A 70 -12.34 -3.14 -8.90
CA PRO A 70 -11.63 -3.55 -10.10
C PRO A 70 -10.46 -4.47 -9.78
N LYS A 71 -10.15 -5.43 -10.66
CA LYS A 71 -9.09 -6.43 -10.42
C LYS A 71 -7.69 -5.83 -10.26
N ASP A 72 -7.46 -4.68 -10.87
CA ASP A 72 -6.20 -3.95 -10.88
C ASP A 72 -6.12 -2.84 -9.83
N CYS A 73 -7.15 -2.69 -8.98
CA CYS A 73 -7.17 -1.74 -7.89
C CYS A 73 -6.35 -2.26 -6.71
N VAL A 74 -5.27 -1.55 -6.39
CA VAL A 74 -4.36 -1.91 -5.29
C VAL A 74 -4.84 -1.26 -4.00
N VAL A 75 -5.22 -2.09 -3.04
CA VAL A 75 -5.63 -1.67 -1.69
C VAL A 75 -4.54 -2.05 -0.70
N ALA A 76 -3.98 -1.07 0.00
CA ALA A 76 -3.02 -1.29 1.06
C ALA A 76 -3.64 -1.02 2.44
N TYR A 77 -3.33 -1.85 3.41
CA TYR A 77 -3.90 -1.78 4.76
C TYR A 77 -2.80 -1.78 5.82
N LEU A 78 -2.78 -0.76 6.67
CA LEU A 78 -1.96 -0.69 7.86
C LEU A 78 -2.82 -1.07 9.07
N PRO A 79 -2.66 -2.25 9.66
CA PRO A 79 -3.36 -2.63 10.88
C PRO A 79 -2.73 -1.95 12.10
N GLN A 80 -3.50 -1.84 13.19
CA GLN A 80 -3.05 -1.23 14.45
C GLN A 80 -1.84 -1.95 15.07
N HIS A 81 -1.67 -3.25 14.82
CA HIS A 81 -0.55 -4.05 15.30
C HIS A 81 0.01 -4.88 14.15
N LEU A 82 1.25 -4.66 13.83
CA LEU A 82 2.04 -5.43 12.88
C LEU A 82 3.33 -5.90 13.54
N MET A 83 3.79 -7.08 13.15
CA MET A 83 5.13 -7.54 13.47
C MET A 83 5.96 -7.46 12.18
N THR A 84 6.93 -6.55 12.16
CA THR A 84 7.95 -6.49 11.11
C THR A 84 8.83 -7.73 11.21
N GLU A 85 9.20 -8.32 10.09
CA GLU A 85 10.17 -9.42 10.07
C GLU A 85 11.53 -8.92 10.57
N ASP A 86 12.17 -9.72 11.43
CA ASP A 86 13.52 -9.44 11.92
C ASP A 86 14.57 -9.92 10.89
N GLY A 87 15.71 -9.25 10.84
CA GLY A 87 16.86 -9.72 10.05
C GLY A 87 17.29 -8.82 8.89
N ARG A 88 16.60 -7.70 8.67
CA ARG A 88 16.99 -6.68 7.68
C ARG A 88 17.30 -5.36 8.37
N THR A 89 18.07 -4.52 7.69
CA THR A 89 18.25 -3.12 8.10
C THR A 89 16.97 -2.32 7.89
N VAL A 90 16.82 -1.20 8.59
CA VAL A 90 15.67 -0.29 8.42
C VAL A 90 15.48 0.08 6.95
N PHE A 91 16.54 0.48 6.27
CA PHE A 91 16.50 0.81 4.84
C PHE A 91 16.14 -0.41 3.99
N GLY A 92 16.79 -1.54 4.20
CA GLY A 92 16.55 -2.77 3.44
C GLY A 92 15.14 -3.31 3.61
N GLU A 93 14.55 -3.21 4.80
CA GLU A 93 13.16 -3.59 5.05
C GLU A 93 12.19 -2.63 4.36
N THR A 94 12.44 -1.32 4.45
CA THR A 94 11.60 -0.31 3.78
C THR A 94 11.65 -0.45 2.26
N ALA A 95 12.83 -0.75 1.70
CA ALA A 95 13.02 -0.97 0.26
C ALA A 95 12.26 -2.20 -0.27
N GLN A 96 11.78 -3.10 0.59
CA GLN A 96 10.88 -4.20 0.19
C GLN A 96 9.57 -3.69 -0.43
N ALA A 97 9.20 -2.44 -0.22
CA ALA A 97 8.09 -1.80 -0.96
C ALA A 97 8.26 -1.90 -2.48
N PHE A 98 9.49 -2.00 -2.94
CA PHE A 98 9.88 -2.08 -4.35
C PHE A 98 10.34 -3.49 -4.79
N SER A 99 10.11 -4.53 -3.98
CA SER A 99 10.53 -5.91 -4.30
C SER A 99 10.03 -6.39 -5.67
N HIS A 100 8.80 -6.01 -6.05
CA HIS A 100 8.24 -6.33 -7.35
C HIS A 100 9.03 -5.74 -8.53
N LEU A 101 9.71 -4.60 -8.34
CA LEU A 101 10.57 -4.00 -9.36
C LEU A 101 11.85 -4.82 -9.54
N HIS A 102 12.47 -5.23 -8.45
CA HIS A 102 13.65 -6.12 -8.49
C HIS A 102 13.32 -7.49 -9.09
N GLU A 103 12.13 -8.03 -8.80
CA GLU A 103 11.65 -9.26 -9.42
C GLU A 103 11.45 -9.09 -10.93
N MET A 104 10.86 -7.97 -11.39
CA MET A 104 10.71 -7.67 -12.82
C MET A 104 12.06 -7.49 -13.50
N GLU A 105 12.99 -6.76 -12.89
CA GLU A 105 14.34 -6.56 -13.41
C GLU A 105 15.08 -7.90 -13.56
N ALA A 106 15.06 -8.74 -12.54
CA ALA A 106 15.65 -10.08 -12.58
C ALA A 106 15.01 -10.97 -13.65
N GLN A 107 13.69 -10.86 -13.85
CA GLN A 107 12.97 -11.59 -14.88
C GLN A 107 13.37 -11.10 -16.29
N ILE A 108 13.44 -9.79 -16.50
CA ILE A 108 13.91 -9.20 -17.77
C ILE A 108 15.32 -9.66 -18.09
N GLU A 109 16.24 -9.64 -17.10
CA GLU A 109 17.62 -10.09 -17.28
C GLU A 109 17.67 -11.61 -17.65
N LYS A 110 16.88 -12.43 -16.98
CA LYS A 110 16.78 -13.86 -17.28
C LYS A 110 16.28 -14.11 -18.70
N LEU A 111 15.21 -13.43 -19.11
CA LEU A 111 14.63 -13.58 -20.45
C LEU A 111 15.58 -13.07 -21.54
N ASN A 112 16.31 -11.99 -21.30
CA ASN A 112 17.34 -11.48 -22.21
C ASN A 112 18.49 -12.50 -22.39
N LYS A 113 18.98 -13.12 -21.31
CA LYS A 113 19.98 -14.19 -21.40
C LYS A 113 19.48 -15.39 -22.18
N GLU A 114 18.18 -15.71 -22.07
CA GLU A 114 17.57 -16.78 -22.86
C GLU A 114 17.56 -16.40 -24.35
N LEU A 115 17.18 -15.16 -24.70
CA LEU A 115 17.22 -14.68 -26.08
C LEU A 115 18.62 -14.72 -26.68
N GLU A 116 19.66 -14.37 -25.92
CA GLU A 116 21.08 -14.41 -26.35
C GLU A 116 21.57 -15.81 -26.69
N THR A 117 21.04 -16.85 -26.04
CA THR A 117 21.46 -18.24 -26.23
C THR A 117 20.69 -18.97 -27.32
N ARG A 118 19.57 -18.42 -27.77
CA ARG A 118 18.70 -19.04 -28.80
C ARG A 118 19.15 -18.65 -30.22
N THR A 119 19.00 -19.58 -31.14
CA THR A 119 19.33 -19.39 -32.56
C THR A 119 18.14 -19.63 -33.50
N ASP A 120 16.97 -19.93 -32.95
CA ASP A 120 15.73 -20.21 -33.66
C ASP A 120 14.87 -18.95 -33.89
N TYR A 121 15.46 -17.91 -34.45
CA TYR A 121 14.91 -16.55 -34.57
C TYR A 121 13.55 -16.44 -35.28
N GLU A 122 13.18 -17.43 -36.09
CA GLU A 122 11.91 -17.47 -36.84
C GLU A 122 10.82 -18.29 -36.14
N SER A 123 11.10 -18.87 -34.96
CA SER A 123 10.11 -19.69 -34.24
C SER A 123 9.06 -18.82 -33.53
N ASP A 124 7.82 -19.27 -33.49
CA ASP A 124 6.73 -18.61 -32.75
C ASP A 124 7.11 -18.42 -31.26
N SER A 125 7.86 -19.38 -30.69
CA SER A 125 8.29 -19.31 -29.30
C SER A 125 9.39 -18.25 -29.07
N TYR A 126 10.24 -17.96 -30.05
CA TYR A 126 11.21 -16.87 -29.98
C TYR A 126 10.52 -15.51 -30.06
N MET A 127 9.55 -15.38 -30.98
CA MET A 127 8.75 -14.15 -31.09
C MET A 127 7.92 -13.89 -29.83
N ALA A 128 7.31 -14.90 -29.23
CA ALA A 128 6.59 -14.76 -27.95
C ALA A 128 7.50 -14.31 -26.82
N LEU A 129 8.75 -14.80 -26.78
CA LEU A 129 9.74 -14.37 -25.78
C LEU A 129 10.13 -12.89 -25.94
N ILE A 130 10.29 -12.41 -27.19
CA ILE A 130 10.52 -10.98 -27.48
C ILE A 130 9.34 -10.12 -27.00
N GLU A 131 8.11 -10.56 -27.27
CA GLU A 131 6.91 -9.84 -26.83
C GLU A 131 6.82 -9.78 -25.29
N GLU A 132 7.17 -10.87 -24.60
CA GLU A 132 7.19 -10.93 -23.14
C GLU A 132 8.23 -9.95 -22.57
N VAL A 133 9.47 -9.95 -23.09
CA VAL A 133 10.53 -9.03 -22.68
C VAL A 133 10.10 -7.58 -22.91
N SER A 134 9.54 -7.29 -24.11
CA SER A 134 9.08 -5.94 -24.46
C SER A 134 7.97 -5.46 -23.50
N SER A 135 6.97 -6.28 -23.27
CA SER A 135 5.84 -5.96 -22.38
C SER A 135 6.29 -5.75 -20.94
N LEU A 136 7.21 -6.61 -20.45
CA LEU A 136 7.74 -6.51 -19.08
C LEU A 136 8.64 -5.28 -18.93
N SER A 137 9.47 -4.98 -19.91
CA SER A 137 10.32 -3.79 -19.95
C SER A 137 9.49 -2.51 -20.01
N GLU A 138 8.44 -2.46 -20.83
CA GLU A 138 7.52 -1.32 -20.89
C GLU A 138 6.87 -1.08 -19.52
N LYS A 139 6.41 -2.11 -18.84
CA LYS A 139 5.88 -2.02 -17.48
C LYS A 139 6.92 -1.51 -16.50
N PHE A 140 8.14 -2.06 -16.51
CA PHE A 140 9.23 -1.66 -15.63
C PHE A 140 9.60 -0.19 -15.81
N TYR A 141 9.78 0.28 -17.05
CA TYR A 141 10.12 1.68 -17.33
C TYR A 141 8.95 2.66 -17.18
N SER A 142 7.70 2.18 -17.18
CA SER A 142 6.53 3.02 -16.89
C SER A 142 6.40 3.37 -15.40
N ILE A 143 7.05 2.58 -14.53
CA ILE A 143 7.12 2.85 -13.11
C ILE A 143 8.33 3.77 -12.90
N ASP A 144 8.10 4.94 -12.31
CA ASP A 144 9.17 5.92 -12.00
C ASP A 144 10.04 5.39 -10.83
N ALA A 145 10.79 4.32 -11.13
CA ALA A 145 11.61 3.58 -10.17
C ALA A 145 13.07 4.09 -10.13
N THR A 146 13.40 5.10 -10.91
CA THR A 146 14.79 5.57 -11.11
C THR A 146 15.41 6.12 -9.84
N ASN A 147 14.60 6.49 -8.83
CA ASN A 147 15.05 7.10 -7.58
C ASN A 147 14.41 6.45 -6.33
N TYR A 148 14.14 5.13 -6.36
CA TYR A 148 13.50 4.47 -5.21
C TYR A 148 14.28 4.64 -3.90
N GLU A 149 15.62 4.73 -3.96
CA GLU A 149 16.46 4.96 -2.78
C GLU A 149 16.19 6.33 -2.15
N GLU A 150 16.02 7.37 -2.98
CA GLU A 150 15.66 8.71 -2.53
C GLU A 150 14.25 8.74 -1.93
N ASP A 151 13.30 8.04 -2.53
CA ASP A 151 11.93 7.91 -2.01
C ASP A 151 11.92 7.21 -0.66
N VAL A 152 12.70 6.10 -0.50
CA VAL A 152 12.89 5.40 0.79
C VAL A 152 13.49 6.34 1.84
N GLU A 153 14.57 7.05 1.48
CA GLU A 153 15.21 8.00 2.39
C GLU A 153 14.23 9.09 2.84
N LYS A 154 13.51 9.71 1.92
CA LYS A 154 12.50 10.74 2.21
C LYS A 154 11.40 10.24 3.15
N ALA A 155 10.89 9.05 2.89
CA ALA A 155 9.84 8.46 3.73
C ALA A 155 10.34 8.17 5.15
N LEU A 156 11.54 7.59 5.28
CA LEU A 156 12.14 7.30 6.58
C LEU A 156 12.46 8.56 7.38
N LEU A 157 13.07 9.57 6.74
CA LEU A 157 13.34 10.87 7.40
C LEU A 157 12.04 11.54 7.84
N GLY A 158 11.01 11.54 6.99
CA GLY A 158 9.70 12.09 7.32
C GLY A 158 9.02 11.41 8.50
N LEU A 159 9.28 10.12 8.70
CA LEU A 159 8.77 9.34 9.82
C LEU A 159 9.70 9.34 11.05
N GLY A 160 10.68 10.25 11.07
CA GLY A 160 11.51 10.53 12.25
C GLY A 160 12.78 9.70 12.38
N PHE A 161 13.12 8.83 11.40
CA PHE A 161 14.41 8.15 11.37
C PHE A 161 15.52 9.12 10.99
N THR A 162 16.71 8.84 11.47
CA THR A 162 17.94 9.54 11.06
C THR A 162 18.69 8.69 10.03
N ARG A 163 19.57 9.31 9.24
CA ARG A 163 20.46 8.56 8.32
C ARG A 163 21.32 7.53 9.03
N GLY A 164 21.66 7.77 10.30
CA GLY A 164 22.40 6.82 11.14
C GLY A 164 21.61 5.54 11.46
N ASP A 165 20.28 5.61 11.40
CA ASP A 165 19.41 4.47 11.68
C ASP A 165 19.24 3.53 10.47
N PHE A 166 19.50 4.00 9.25
CA PHE A 166 19.20 3.26 8.03
C PHE A 166 19.89 1.89 7.94
N GLN A 167 21.10 1.79 8.46
CA GLN A 167 21.89 0.55 8.46
C GLN A 167 21.71 -0.30 9.73
N ARG A 168 20.94 0.18 10.70
CA ARG A 168 20.64 -0.58 11.91
C ARG A 168 19.60 -1.65 11.62
N GLN A 169 19.67 -2.75 12.40
CA GLN A 169 18.71 -3.83 12.28
C GLN A 169 17.32 -3.40 12.77
N THR A 170 16.26 -3.88 12.10
CA THR A 170 14.87 -3.63 12.54
C THR A 170 14.61 -4.15 13.94
N SER A 171 15.29 -5.23 14.35
CA SER A 171 15.25 -5.79 15.71
C SER A 171 15.72 -4.85 16.82
N ASP A 172 16.54 -3.84 16.49
CA ASP A 172 17.05 -2.85 17.45
C ASP A 172 16.01 -1.82 17.85
N PHE A 173 14.85 -1.82 17.19
CA PHE A 173 13.83 -0.82 17.36
C PHE A 173 12.60 -1.34 18.10
N SER A 174 11.95 -0.46 18.87
CA SER A 174 10.68 -0.78 19.53
C SER A 174 9.56 -1.03 18.52
N GLY A 175 8.46 -1.65 18.96
CA GLY A 175 7.29 -1.92 18.13
C GLY A 175 6.73 -0.68 17.45
N GLY A 176 6.75 0.48 18.12
CA GLY A 176 6.31 1.75 17.52
C GLY A 176 7.18 2.21 16.35
N TRP A 177 8.50 2.06 16.47
CA TRP A 177 9.43 2.36 15.38
C TRP A 177 9.30 1.38 14.21
N ARG A 178 9.09 0.09 14.50
CA ARG A 178 8.82 -0.91 13.46
C ARG A 178 7.51 -0.60 12.71
N MET A 179 6.50 -0.09 13.41
CA MET A 179 5.26 0.35 12.80
C MET A 179 5.46 1.52 11.82
N ARG A 180 6.41 2.43 12.11
CA ARG A 180 6.79 3.50 11.16
C ARG A 180 7.46 2.93 9.89
N ILE A 181 8.24 1.86 10.00
CA ILE A 181 8.82 1.17 8.83
C ILE A 181 7.70 0.60 7.95
N GLU A 182 6.73 -0.09 8.54
CA GLU A 182 5.59 -0.65 7.79
C GLU A 182 4.74 0.45 7.15
N LEU A 183 4.53 1.56 7.85
CA LEU A 183 3.87 2.72 7.26
C LEU A 183 4.65 3.25 6.06
N ALA A 184 5.97 3.42 6.16
CA ALA A 184 6.81 3.83 5.04
C ALA A 184 6.67 2.88 3.83
N LYS A 185 6.71 1.57 4.05
CA LYS A 185 6.53 0.56 2.99
C LYS A 185 5.20 0.73 2.28
N LEU A 186 4.11 0.90 3.03
CA LEU A 186 2.77 1.07 2.45
C LEU A 186 2.65 2.37 1.64
N LEU A 187 3.21 3.47 2.14
CA LEU A 187 3.18 4.75 1.44
C LEU A 187 3.98 4.70 0.13
N LEU A 188 5.12 4.03 0.14
CA LEU A 188 6.00 3.87 -1.02
C LEU A 188 5.41 2.97 -2.12
N GLN A 189 4.54 2.02 -1.78
CA GLN A 189 3.82 1.21 -2.75
C GLN A 189 2.82 2.01 -3.61
N LYS A 190 2.54 3.27 -3.24
CA LYS A 190 1.61 4.18 -3.95
C LYS A 190 0.27 3.49 -4.29
N PRO A 191 -0.42 2.87 -3.32
CA PRO A 191 -1.66 2.14 -3.58
C PRO A 191 -2.76 3.06 -4.10
N ASP A 192 -3.78 2.49 -4.75
CA ASP A 192 -4.96 3.24 -5.21
C ASP A 192 -5.88 3.61 -4.04
N VAL A 193 -5.94 2.75 -3.02
CA VAL A 193 -6.69 2.99 -1.77
C VAL A 193 -5.83 2.62 -0.57
N LEU A 194 -5.67 3.55 0.35
CA LEU A 194 -4.90 3.38 1.57
C LEU A 194 -5.83 3.31 2.78
N LEU A 195 -5.75 2.22 3.52
CA LEU A 195 -6.55 1.96 4.72
C LEU A 195 -5.62 2.05 5.94
N LEU A 196 -5.86 3.02 6.82
CA LEU A 196 -5.01 3.29 7.98
C LEU A 196 -5.78 3.11 9.30
N ASP A 197 -5.33 2.20 10.16
CA ASP A 197 -5.92 1.94 11.47
C ASP A 197 -5.04 2.52 12.57
N GLU A 198 -5.40 3.69 13.10
CA GLU A 198 -4.69 4.44 14.13
C GLU A 198 -3.20 4.76 13.78
N PRO A 199 -2.92 5.33 12.60
CA PRO A 199 -1.55 5.52 12.14
C PRO A 199 -0.75 6.51 13.01
N THR A 200 -1.42 7.38 13.76
CA THR A 200 -0.79 8.42 14.58
C THR A 200 -0.30 7.94 15.95
N ASN A 201 -0.73 6.74 16.41
CA ASN A 201 -0.45 6.27 17.77
C ASN A 201 1.03 6.16 18.14
N HIS A 202 1.93 6.04 17.17
CA HIS A 202 3.37 5.84 17.38
C HIS A 202 4.23 6.94 16.74
N LEU A 203 3.59 8.03 16.31
CA LEU A 203 4.24 9.16 15.67
C LEU A 203 4.39 10.33 16.64
N ASP A 204 5.49 11.06 16.54
CA ASP A 204 5.64 12.39 17.12
C ASP A 204 4.95 13.45 16.24
N ILE A 205 4.87 14.67 16.75
CA ILE A 205 4.14 15.76 16.10
C ILE A 205 4.71 16.07 14.71
N GLU A 206 6.02 16.01 14.53
CA GLU A 206 6.68 16.29 13.25
C GLU A 206 6.36 15.19 12.22
N SER A 207 6.40 13.93 12.64
CA SER A 207 6.02 12.78 11.79
C SER A 207 4.54 12.79 11.43
N ILE A 208 3.64 13.20 12.34
CA ILE A 208 2.21 13.37 12.04
C ILE A 208 2.03 14.44 10.97
N GLN A 209 2.70 15.59 11.09
CA GLN A 209 2.60 16.68 10.14
C GLN A 209 3.12 16.26 8.75
N TRP A 210 4.24 15.55 8.71
CA TRP A 210 4.76 14.99 7.47
C TRP A 210 3.76 14.00 6.83
N LEU A 211 3.14 13.12 7.63
CA LEU A 211 2.13 12.17 7.14
C LEU A 211 0.89 12.89 6.58
N GLU A 212 0.41 13.93 7.26
CA GLU A 212 -0.68 14.79 6.75
C GLU A 212 -0.34 15.35 5.38
N ASP A 213 0.81 16.00 5.24
CA ASP A 213 1.28 16.58 3.98
C ASP A 213 1.42 15.50 2.88
N PHE A 214 1.95 14.34 3.23
CA PHE A 214 2.07 13.22 2.31
C PHE A 214 0.70 12.76 1.80
N LEU A 215 -0.26 12.54 2.70
CA LEU A 215 -1.61 12.09 2.34
C LEU A 215 -2.37 13.14 1.52
N ILE A 216 -2.20 14.43 1.83
CA ILE A 216 -2.81 15.53 1.10
C ILE A 216 -2.29 15.58 -0.35
N ASN A 217 -1.00 15.39 -0.54
CA ASN A 217 -0.37 15.52 -1.85
C ASN A 217 -0.46 14.24 -2.71
N ASN A 218 -0.75 13.08 -2.11
CA ASN A 218 -0.72 11.80 -2.81
C ASN A 218 -1.89 11.61 -3.82
N GLY A 219 -2.99 12.35 -3.69
CA GLY A 219 -4.11 12.34 -4.65
C GLY A 219 -4.86 11.03 -4.78
N LYS A 220 -4.67 10.07 -3.87
CA LYS A 220 -5.31 8.75 -3.84
C LYS A 220 -6.37 8.67 -2.74
N ALA A 221 -7.24 7.65 -2.81
CA ALA A 221 -8.23 7.44 -1.77
C ALA A 221 -7.60 7.03 -0.44
N VAL A 222 -8.06 7.62 0.66
CA VAL A 222 -7.60 7.30 2.02
C VAL A 222 -8.81 7.06 2.91
N ILE A 223 -8.79 5.95 3.64
CA ILE A 223 -9.74 5.69 4.72
C ILE A 223 -8.94 5.55 6.01
N VAL A 224 -9.25 6.37 6.98
CA VAL A 224 -8.52 6.40 8.24
C VAL A 224 -9.44 6.18 9.44
N ILE A 225 -8.93 5.45 10.42
CA ILE A 225 -9.43 5.44 11.79
C ILE A 225 -8.38 6.19 12.61
N SER A 226 -8.75 7.24 13.30
CA SER A 226 -7.89 7.91 14.27
C SER A 226 -8.70 8.56 15.38
N HIS A 227 -8.11 8.61 16.57
CA HIS A 227 -8.60 9.36 17.71
C HIS A 227 -8.08 10.81 17.73
N ASP A 228 -7.09 11.11 16.90
CA ASP A 228 -6.57 12.47 16.71
C ASP A 228 -7.49 13.25 15.78
N ARG A 229 -8.34 14.10 16.38
CA ARG A 229 -9.29 14.93 15.64
C ARG A 229 -8.60 15.91 14.70
N LYS A 230 -7.48 16.50 15.12
CA LYS A 230 -6.76 17.46 14.31
C LYS A 230 -6.21 16.82 13.05
N PHE A 231 -5.61 15.63 13.19
CA PHE A 231 -5.15 14.83 12.06
C PHE A 231 -6.31 14.51 11.09
N VAL A 232 -7.44 14.02 11.63
CA VAL A 232 -8.62 13.70 10.82
C VAL A 232 -9.13 14.93 10.08
N ASP A 233 -9.31 16.06 10.78
CA ASP A 233 -9.84 17.29 10.20
C ASP A 233 -8.92 17.85 9.10
N ASN A 234 -7.59 17.66 9.21
CA ASN A 234 -6.62 18.13 8.24
C ASN A 234 -6.61 17.30 6.95
N ILE A 235 -6.83 15.99 7.03
CA ILE A 235 -6.73 15.09 5.87
C ILE A 235 -8.07 14.78 5.21
N THR A 236 -9.20 14.96 5.90
CA THR A 236 -10.55 14.73 5.35
C THR A 236 -11.14 16.04 4.81
N THR A 237 -11.84 15.95 3.71
CA THR A 237 -12.54 17.07 3.05
C THR A 237 -14.04 16.88 3.10
#